data_870ffaf4ed5bd44b778dba6b15c9abc5
#
_entry.id   870ffaf4ed5bd44b778dba6b15c9abc5
#
_cell.length_a   1.000
_cell.length_b   1.000
_cell.length_c   1.000
_cell.angle_alpha   90.00
_cell.angle_beta   90.00
_cell.angle_gamma   90.00
#
_symmetry.space_group_name_H-M   'P 1'
#
loop_
_entity.id
_entity.type
_entity.pdbx_description
1 polymer ?
#
loop_
_entity_poly.entity_id
_entity_poly.type
_entity_poly.pdbx_seq_one_letter_code
_entity_poly.pdbx_strand_id
1 'polypeptide(L)'
;MTISDNQKKYMNQESIHGPDNYKPLEVVLSEAKGVWVWDVDQNKYLDMMSAYSAVSHGHAHPELVKVFRDQSETLSLTSRAFYTNTLGPYLETITKMTGFEMALPMNSGAEAVETAIKSARRWAYRSKKIEPNKAEIIVAEGNFHGRTTTIISFSSESNSKDDFGPHTPGFISVEFGSTKAVEDAITDNTAAVLFEPVQGEGGIIEPPQNWLSDVRNICDKNNVLMILDEVQSGLGRTGKLFAFEHANIRPDGLILGKALGGGFMPVSVFLSSKDVLQWMNPGSHGSTFGGNPLGSAIAKRSLELLYEEGLIENSRIMGEYFKNSLLQLNSKIIKEVRGKGLWLGVEIDPKFISGKDLSKLLLKNCLLYTSPSPRD
;
A
#
# COMPACT_ATOMS: atom_id res chain seq x y z
N MET A 1 7.22 -12.46 28.55
CA MET A 1 5.90 -12.86 29.09
C MET A 1 5.75 -14.35 28.86
N THR A 2 5.15 -15.08 29.80
CA THR A 2 4.80 -16.48 29.57
C THR A 2 3.48 -16.49 28.82
N ILE A 3 3.40 -17.23 27.71
CA ILE A 3 2.15 -17.36 26.93
C ILE A 3 1.12 -18.05 27.79
N SER A 4 -0.03 -17.44 27.99
CA SER A 4 -1.13 -18.01 28.77
C SER A 4 -1.78 -19.20 28.06
N ASP A 5 -2.50 -20.03 28.79
CA ASP A 5 -3.25 -21.14 28.19
C ASP A 5 -4.40 -20.63 27.32
N ASN A 6 -4.92 -19.42 27.62
CA ASN A 6 -5.94 -18.77 26.80
C ASN A 6 -5.36 -18.39 25.43
N GLN A 7 -4.17 -17.79 25.37
CA GLN A 7 -3.50 -17.48 24.11
C GLN A 7 -3.13 -18.75 23.34
N LYS A 8 -2.56 -19.77 23.99
CA LYS A 8 -2.21 -21.05 23.37
C LYS A 8 -3.41 -21.71 22.68
N LYS A 9 -4.60 -21.62 23.27
CA LYS A 9 -5.84 -22.15 22.68
C LYS A 9 -6.08 -21.60 21.28
N TYR A 10 -6.06 -20.28 21.09
CA TYR A 10 -6.28 -19.63 19.78
C TYR A 10 -5.16 -19.92 18.79
N MET A 11 -3.90 -19.86 19.26
CA MET A 11 -2.74 -20.19 18.41
C MET A 11 -2.81 -21.64 17.90
N ASN A 12 -3.19 -22.59 18.74
CA ASN A 12 -3.36 -23.99 18.34
C ASN A 12 -4.52 -24.18 17.36
N GLN A 13 -5.64 -23.47 17.54
CA GLN A 13 -6.75 -23.52 16.60
C GLN A 13 -6.34 -23.04 15.21
N GLU A 14 -5.60 -21.94 15.13
CA GLU A 14 -5.08 -21.41 13.86
C GLU A 14 -4.07 -22.36 13.21
N SER A 15 -3.11 -22.87 13.98
CA SER A 15 -2.10 -23.82 13.50
C SER A 15 -2.67 -25.16 13.00
N ILE A 16 -3.80 -25.63 13.57
CA ILE A 16 -4.45 -26.87 13.13
C ILE A 16 -5.26 -26.69 11.84
N HIS A 17 -5.87 -25.51 11.66
CA HIS A 17 -6.85 -25.28 10.59
C HIS A 17 -6.34 -24.35 9.47
N GLY A 18 -5.25 -23.63 9.68
CA GLY A 18 -4.61 -22.73 8.72
C GLY A 18 -3.26 -23.24 8.22
N PRO A 19 -2.82 -22.83 7.04
CA PRO A 19 -1.46 -23.10 6.57
C PRO A 19 -0.44 -22.16 7.26
N ASP A 20 0.80 -22.58 7.32
CA ASP A 20 1.93 -21.86 7.95
C ASP A 20 2.55 -20.80 7.00
N ASN A 21 1.69 -20.01 6.36
CA ASN A 21 2.10 -18.98 5.38
C ASN A 21 2.54 -17.64 6.02
N TYR A 22 2.33 -17.49 7.33
CA TYR A 22 2.85 -16.39 8.14
C TYR A 22 3.53 -16.92 9.40
N LYS A 23 4.43 -16.13 9.97
CA LYS A 23 5.06 -16.40 11.26
C LYS A 23 4.70 -15.29 12.26
N PRO A 24 3.48 -15.32 12.86
CA PRO A 24 3.01 -14.26 13.73
C PRO A 24 3.86 -14.14 15.01
N LEU A 25 3.86 -12.95 15.60
CA LEU A 25 4.33 -12.78 16.98
C LEU A 25 3.40 -13.52 17.94
N GLU A 26 3.99 -14.04 19.02
CA GLU A 26 3.25 -14.87 20.00
C GLU A 26 2.37 -14.00 20.91
N VAL A 27 1.33 -13.38 20.32
CA VAL A 27 0.32 -12.57 21.01
C VAL A 27 -1.01 -12.71 20.28
N VAL A 28 -2.10 -12.89 21.02
CA VAL A 28 -3.45 -13.03 20.46
C VAL A 28 -4.25 -11.78 20.78
N LEU A 29 -4.38 -10.89 19.78
CA LEU A 29 -5.10 -9.62 19.92
C LEU A 29 -6.62 -9.84 19.86
N SER A 30 -7.37 -9.11 20.67
CA SER A 30 -8.84 -9.25 20.78
C SER A 30 -9.60 -7.93 20.73
N GLU A 31 -8.96 -6.81 21.07
CA GLU A 31 -9.60 -5.50 21.13
C GLU A 31 -8.65 -4.43 20.63
N ALA A 32 -9.18 -3.35 20.02
CA ALA A 32 -8.38 -2.23 19.55
C ALA A 32 -9.17 -0.91 19.57
N LYS A 33 -8.50 0.19 19.94
CA LYS A 33 -9.07 1.55 19.91
C LYS A 33 -7.99 2.62 19.78
N GLY A 34 -8.11 3.48 18.79
CA GLY A 34 -7.10 4.50 18.50
C GLY A 34 -5.75 3.87 18.18
N VAL A 35 -4.73 4.17 18.96
CA VAL A 35 -3.37 3.60 18.81
C VAL A 35 -3.12 2.39 19.72
N TRP A 36 -4.12 1.97 20.46
CA TRP A 36 -3.99 0.92 21.46
C TRP A 36 -4.68 -0.36 21.02
N VAL A 37 -4.06 -1.49 21.33
CA VAL A 37 -4.63 -2.82 21.14
C VAL A 37 -4.47 -3.63 22.43
N TRP A 38 -5.36 -4.59 22.64
CA TRP A 38 -5.34 -5.48 23.80
C TRP A 38 -5.36 -6.94 23.34
N ASP A 39 -4.61 -7.76 24.06
CA ASP A 39 -4.66 -9.20 23.86
C ASP A 39 -5.84 -9.83 24.61
N VAL A 40 -6.02 -11.14 24.43
CA VAL A 40 -7.08 -11.91 25.09
C VAL A 40 -6.94 -12.00 26.63
N ASP A 41 -5.77 -11.63 27.16
CA ASP A 41 -5.48 -11.56 28.60
C ASP A 41 -5.55 -10.12 29.11
N GLN A 42 -6.05 -9.18 28.32
CA GLN A 42 -6.22 -7.75 28.63
C GLN A 42 -4.89 -6.99 28.83
N ASN A 43 -3.78 -7.50 28.35
CA ASN A 43 -2.55 -6.73 28.28
C ASN A 43 -2.69 -5.69 27.16
N LYS A 44 -2.30 -4.45 27.46
CA LYS A 44 -2.41 -3.29 26.57
C LYS A 44 -1.10 -3.02 25.84
N TYR A 45 -1.15 -2.84 24.54
CA TYR A 45 0.00 -2.56 23.67
C TYR A 45 -0.21 -1.28 22.87
N LEU A 46 0.89 -0.55 22.61
CA LEU A 46 0.91 0.53 21.62
C LEU A 46 1.15 -0.10 20.23
N ASP A 47 0.23 0.11 19.29
CA ASP A 47 0.36 -0.37 17.92
C ASP A 47 1.24 0.59 17.09
N MET A 48 2.48 0.21 16.89
CA MET A 48 3.44 0.93 16.02
C MET A 48 3.48 0.38 14.60
N MET A 49 2.73 -0.68 14.29
CA MET A 49 2.69 -1.29 12.97
C MET A 49 1.54 -0.75 12.09
N SER A 50 0.41 -0.39 12.73
CA SER A 50 -0.78 0.16 12.06
C SER A 50 -1.28 -0.70 10.89
N ALA A 51 -1.21 -2.05 11.02
CA ALA A 51 -1.55 -3.01 9.98
C ALA A 51 -0.96 -2.61 8.60
N TYR A 52 0.33 -2.30 8.56
CA TYR A 52 1.05 -1.84 7.35
C TYR A 52 0.41 -0.62 6.69
N SER A 53 0.02 0.39 7.47
CA SER A 53 -0.70 1.61 7.08
C SER A 53 -2.21 1.44 6.81
N ALA A 54 -2.82 0.29 7.07
CA ALA A 54 -4.25 0.12 6.82
C ALA A 54 -5.14 0.82 7.86
N VAL A 55 -4.67 0.96 9.11
CA VAL A 55 -5.39 1.64 10.19
C VAL A 55 -4.80 3.02 10.53
N SER A 56 -4.43 3.78 9.51
CA SER A 56 -3.82 5.13 9.66
C SER A 56 -4.72 6.12 10.39
N HIS A 57 -6.03 5.95 10.38
CA HIS A 57 -7.00 6.75 11.14
C HIS A 57 -7.11 6.31 12.61
N GLY A 58 -6.37 5.26 13.02
CA GLY A 58 -6.53 4.60 14.31
C GLY A 58 -7.61 3.52 14.29
N HIS A 59 -7.48 2.57 15.21
CA HIS A 59 -8.47 1.49 15.37
C HIS A 59 -9.81 2.02 15.83
N ALA A 60 -10.89 1.46 15.31
CA ALA A 60 -12.29 1.77 15.69
C ALA A 60 -12.58 3.29 15.71
N HIS A 61 -12.13 4.02 14.68
CA HIS A 61 -12.38 5.45 14.57
C HIS A 61 -13.89 5.75 14.62
N PRO A 62 -14.37 6.63 15.52
CA PRO A 62 -15.81 6.79 15.80
C PRO A 62 -16.65 7.12 14.55
N GLU A 63 -16.17 8.04 13.70
CA GLU A 63 -16.85 8.42 12.47
C GLU A 63 -16.93 7.27 11.46
N LEU A 64 -15.88 6.46 11.35
CA LEU A 64 -15.87 5.29 10.47
C LEU A 64 -16.74 4.17 11.01
N VAL A 65 -16.77 3.95 12.34
CA VAL A 65 -17.72 3.03 13.01
C VAL A 65 -19.16 3.44 12.70
N LYS A 66 -19.46 4.74 12.80
CA LYS A 66 -20.80 5.28 12.51
C LYS A 66 -21.19 5.01 11.05
N VAL A 67 -20.35 5.38 10.10
CA VAL A 67 -20.62 5.18 8.67
C VAL A 67 -20.75 3.67 8.35
N PHE A 68 -19.90 2.83 8.92
CA PHE A 68 -20.00 1.38 8.75
C PHE A 68 -21.35 0.85 9.20
N ARG A 69 -21.80 1.22 10.41
CA ARG A 69 -23.09 0.79 10.97
C ARG A 69 -24.25 1.27 10.09
N ASP A 70 -24.34 2.58 9.85
CA ASP A 70 -25.44 3.19 9.11
C ASP A 70 -25.57 2.60 7.69
N GLN A 71 -24.44 2.44 6.98
CA GLN A 71 -24.45 1.93 5.61
C GLN A 71 -24.68 0.41 5.54
N SER A 72 -24.20 -0.36 6.52
CA SER A 72 -24.43 -1.81 6.57
C SER A 72 -25.90 -2.16 6.79
N GLU A 73 -26.63 -1.34 7.54
CA GLU A 73 -28.08 -1.50 7.77
C GLU A 73 -28.92 -1.02 6.57
N THR A 74 -28.36 -0.23 5.67
CA THR A 74 -29.07 0.34 4.51
C THR A 74 -28.86 -0.49 3.24
N LEU A 75 -27.62 -0.56 2.77
CA LEU A 75 -27.24 -1.29 1.54
C LEU A 75 -25.74 -1.59 1.55
N SER A 76 -25.37 -2.85 1.76
CA SER A 76 -23.97 -3.25 1.84
C SER A 76 -23.38 -3.57 0.48
N LEU A 77 -24.09 -4.31 -0.34
CA LEU A 77 -23.62 -4.79 -1.63
C LEU A 77 -24.75 -4.80 -2.66
N THR A 78 -24.41 -4.34 -3.86
CA THR A 78 -25.13 -4.62 -5.11
C THR A 78 -24.10 -4.75 -6.23
N SER A 79 -24.43 -5.46 -7.29
CA SER A 79 -23.52 -5.56 -8.44
C SER A 79 -23.42 -4.22 -9.17
N ARG A 80 -22.37 -4.05 -9.99
CA ARG A 80 -22.21 -2.88 -10.87
C ARG A 80 -23.21 -2.85 -12.02
N ALA A 81 -24.16 -3.78 -12.05
CA ALA A 81 -25.33 -3.72 -12.94
C ALA A 81 -26.31 -2.60 -12.55
N PHE A 82 -26.19 -2.06 -11.32
CA PHE A 82 -27.03 -0.99 -10.80
C PHE A 82 -26.19 0.21 -10.36
N TYR A 83 -26.75 1.41 -10.49
CA TYR A 83 -26.20 2.60 -9.85
C TYR A 83 -26.53 2.61 -8.37
N THR A 84 -25.66 3.26 -7.58
CA THR A 84 -25.87 3.47 -6.14
C THR A 84 -25.63 4.92 -5.79
N ASN A 85 -26.26 5.37 -4.71
CA ASN A 85 -26.11 6.74 -4.21
C ASN A 85 -24.80 6.99 -3.46
N THR A 86 -23.94 5.98 -3.31
CA THR A 86 -22.66 6.08 -2.58
C THR A 86 -21.45 6.13 -3.51
N LEU A 87 -21.47 5.36 -4.61
CA LEU A 87 -20.32 5.26 -5.50
C LEU A 87 -20.00 6.58 -6.21
N GLY A 88 -21.00 7.25 -6.79
CA GLY A 88 -20.80 8.53 -7.47
C GLY A 88 -20.15 9.58 -6.57
N PRO A 89 -20.68 9.85 -5.37
CA PRO A 89 -20.05 10.75 -4.40
C PRO A 89 -18.63 10.35 -3.98
N TYR A 90 -18.33 9.06 -3.84
CA TYR A 90 -16.97 8.60 -3.56
C TYR A 90 -16.01 8.91 -4.72
N LEU A 91 -16.42 8.58 -5.95
CA LEU A 91 -15.61 8.85 -7.15
C LEU A 91 -15.36 10.35 -7.33
N GLU A 92 -16.38 11.17 -7.11
CA GLU A 92 -16.24 12.63 -7.15
C GLU A 92 -15.27 13.15 -6.08
N THR A 93 -15.37 12.64 -4.85
CA THR A 93 -14.48 13.04 -3.75
C THR A 93 -13.03 12.70 -4.07
N ILE A 94 -12.76 11.45 -4.47
CA ILE A 94 -11.38 11.03 -4.70
C ILE A 94 -10.76 11.69 -5.94
N THR A 95 -11.53 11.90 -7.02
CA THR A 95 -11.02 12.57 -8.22
C THR A 95 -10.76 14.06 -7.96
N LYS A 96 -11.61 14.75 -7.22
CA LYS A 96 -11.37 16.14 -6.80
C LYS A 96 -10.13 16.26 -5.91
N MET A 97 -9.98 15.36 -4.95
CA MET A 97 -8.86 15.37 -4.00
C MET A 97 -7.53 15.07 -4.68
N THR A 98 -7.50 14.12 -5.59
CA THR A 98 -6.29 13.67 -6.29
C THR A 98 -6.02 14.47 -7.57
N GLY A 99 -7.04 15.14 -8.12
CA GLY A 99 -6.98 15.83 -9.39
C GLY A 99 -6.89 14.91 -10.60
N PHE A 100 -7.07 13.59 -10.47
CA PHE A 100 -7.20 12.68 -11.60
C PHE A 100 -8.61 12.75 -12.18
N GLU A 101 -8.73 12.48 -13.48
CA GLU A 101 -10.02 12.59 -14.18
C GLU A 101 -10.95 11.42 -13.89
N MET A 102 -10.40 10.22 -13.71
CA MET A 102 -11.18 8.99 -13.53
C MET A 102 -10.58 8.10 -12.44
N ALA A 103 -11.45 7.33 -11.79
CA ALA A 103 -11.11 6.36 -10.76
C ALA A 103 -11.85 5.04 -11.01
N LEU A 104 -11.13 3.93 -10.95
CA LEU A 104 -11.67 2.58 -11.08
C LEU A 104 -11.49 1.81 -9.76
N PRO A 105 -12.55 1.72 -8.93
CA PRO A 105 -12.45 1.11 -7.61
C PRO A 105 -12.41 -0.42 -7.67
N MET A 106 -11.57 -0.97 -6.79
CA MET A 106 -11.39 -2.40 -6.55
C MET A 106 -11.42 -2.67 -5.03
N ASN A 107 -10.96 -3.84 -4.60
CA ASN A 107 -10.99 -4.20 -3.18
C ASN A 107 -9.57 -4.23 -2.57
N SER A 108 -8.73 -5.16 -2.98
CA SER A 108 -7.36 -5.25 -2.49
C SER A 108 -6.39 -4.37 -3.28
N GLY A 109 -5.24 -4.01 -2.68
CA GLY A 109 -4.18 -3.32 -3.39
C GLY A 109 -3.71 -4.09 -4.63
N ALA A 110 -3.60 -5.41 -4.52
CA ALA A 110 -3.23 -6.29 -5.64
C ALA A 110 -4.23 -6.19 -6.81
N GLU A 111 -5.54 -6.13 -6.55
CA GLU A 111 -6.52 -5.92 -7.61
C GLU A 111 -6.38 -4.56 -8.29
N ALA A 112 -6.06 -3.51 -7.55
CA ALA A 112 -5.81 -2.20 -8.14
C ALA A 112 -4.52 -2.17 -8.96
N VAL A 113 -3.47 -2.89 -8.55
CA VAL A 113 -2.24 -3.09 -9.34
C VAL A 113 -2.54 -3.87 -10.62
N GLU A 114 -3.28 -4.98 -10.56
CA GLU A 114 -3.72 -5.74 -11.74
C GLU A 114 -4.55 -4.86 -12.69
N THR A 115 -5.39 -3.99 -12.13
CA THR A 115 -6.17 -3.01 -12.90
C THR A 115 -5.25 -2.01 -13.62
N ALA A 116 -4.23 -1.50 -12.94
CA ALA A 116 -3.25 -0.58 -13.51
C ALA A 116 -2.44 -1.24 -14.63
N ILE A 117 -1.95 -2.47 -14.43
CA ILE A 117 -1.24 -3.27 -15.45
C ILE A 117 -2.10 -3.48 -16.69
N LYS A 118 -3.37 -3.91 -16.51
CA LYS A 118 -4.32 -4.10 -17.61
C LYS A 118 -4.62 -2.79 -18.34
N SER A 119 -4.78 -1.69 -17.61
CA SER A 119 -5.04 -0.37 -18.18
C SER A 119 -3.85 0.11 -19.01
N ALA A 120 -2.63 0.01 -18.48
CA ALA A 120 -1.40 0.39 -19.18
C ALA A 120 -1.19 -0.42 -20.47
N ARG A 121 -1.34 -1.75 -20.41
CA ARG A 121 -1.24 -2.61 -21.60
C ARG A 121 -2.29 -2.25 -22.63
N ARG A 122 -3.53 -2.02 -22.22
CA ARG A 122 -4.61 -1.68 -23.14
C ARG A 122 -4.45 -0.30 -23.78
N TRP A 123 -3.99 0.70 -23.00
CA TRP A 123 -3.60 2.01 -23.50
C TRP A 123 -2.46 1.90 -24.52
N ALA A 124 -1.42 1.10 -24.21
CA ALA A 124 -0.30 0.88 -25.10
C ALA A 124 -0.73 0.34 -26.47
N TYR A 125 -1.65 -0.61 -26.50
CA TYR A 125 -2.18 -1.16 -27.77
C TYR A 125 -3.12 -0.21 -28.49
N ARG A 126 -3.92 0.58 -27.76
CA ARG A 126 -4.96 1.43 -28.35
C ARG A 126 -4.50 2.84 -28.68
N SER A 127 -3.74 3.47 -27.78
CA SER A 127 -3.27 4.85 -27.95
C SER A 127 -1.83 4.90 -28.50
N LYS A 128 -0.86 4.20 -27.88
CA LYS A 128 0.54 4.20 -28.30
C LYS A 128 0.80 3.34 -29.55
N LYS A 129 -0.13 2.42 -29.91
CA LYS A 129 -0.05 1.53 -31.08
C LYS A 129 1.07 0.51 -31.04
N ILE A 130 1.47 0.08 -29.87
CA ILE A 130 2.35 -1.08 -29.70
C ILE A 130 1.67 -2.32 -30.29
N GLU A 131 2.45 -3.19 -30.92
CA GLU A 131 1.94 -4.45 -31.48
C GLU A 131 1.32 -5.36 -30.39
N PRO A 132 0.27 -6.11 -30.70
CA PRO A 132 -0.37 -7.00 -29.73
C PRO A 132 0.62 -7.95 -29.07
N ASN A 133 0.51 -8.11 -27.75
CA ASN A 133 1.34 -8.96 -26.88
C ASN A 133 2.82 -8.51 -26.75
N LYS A 134 3.15 -7.29 -27.17
CA LYS A 134 4.53 -6.73 -27.05
C LYS A 134 4.69 -5.69 -25.95
N ALA A 135 3.58 -5.21 -25.33
CA ALA A 135 3.66 -4.18 -24.31
C ALA A 135 4.45 -4.66 -23.08
N GLU A 136 5.44 -3.87 -22.70
CA GLU A 136 6.34 -4.09 -21.57
C GLU A 136 6.05 -3.07 -20.46
N ILE A 137 6.25 -3.50 -19.20
CA ILE A 137 6.15 -2.65 -18.02
C ILE A 137 7.46 -2.79 -17.24
N ILE A 138 8.10 -1.66 -16.97
CA ILE A 138 9.32 -1.59 -16.16
C ILE A 138 8.91 -1.54 -14.69
N VAL A 139 9.53 -2.38 -13.86
CA VAL A 139 9.33 -2.48 -12.41
C VAL A 139 10.66 -2.41 -11.69
N ALA A 140 10.67 -2.05 -10.42
CA ALA A 140 11.90 -2.00 -9.65
C ALA A 140 12.22 -3.35 -9.00
N GLU A 141 13.49 -3.67 -8.82
CA GLU A 141 13.91 -4.72 -7.91
C GLU A 141 13.52 -4.36 -6.47
N GLY A 142 13.28 -5.36 -5.64
CA GLY A 142 12.83 -5.14 -4.26
C GLY A 142 11.40 -4.63 -4.11
N ASN A 143 10.60 -4.60 -5.19
CA ASN A 143 9.21 -4.13 -5.15
C ASN A 143 8.28 -5.06 -4.37
N PHE A 144 7.18 -4.47 -3.87
CA PHE A 144 6.06 -5.22 -3.35
C PHE A 144 4.72 -4.62 -3.82
N HIS A 145 4.05 -5.29 -4.75
CA HIS A 145 2.78 -4.86 -5.32
C HIS A 145 1.60 -5.81 -5.01
N GLY A 146 1.85 -6.84 -4.22
CA GLY A 146 0.90 -7.89 -3.89
C GLY A 146 1.40 -9.29 -4.26
N ARG A 147 0.50 -10.28 -4.25
CA ARG A 147 0.90 -11.70 -4.41
C ARG A 147 0.01 -12.47 -5.40
N THR A 148 -0.58 -11.81 -6.39
CA THR A 148 -1.24 -12.50 -7.50
C THR A 148 -0.21 -13.13 -8.44
N THR A 149 -0.61 -14.10 -9.24
CA THR A 149 0.29 -14.80 -10.19
C THR A 149 0.95 -13.85 -11.19
N THR A 150 0.27 -12.76 -11.60
CA THR A 150 0.89 -11.72 -12.44
C THR A 150 1.93 -10.93 -11.65
N ILE A 151 1.59 -10.49 -10.44
CA ILE A 151 2.47 -9.63 -9.63
C ILE A 151 3.73 -10.35 -9.21
N ILE A 152 3.63 -11.61 -8.78
CA ILE A 152 4.82 -12.39 -8.41
C ILE A 152 5.74 -12.68 -9.59
N SER A 153 5.24 -12.57 -10.83
CA SER A 153 6.06 -12.78 -12.04
C SER A 153 7.23 -11.80 -12.13
N PHE A 154 7.07 -10.61 -11.55
CA PHE A 154 8.11 -9.58 -11.50
C PHE A 154 8.64 -9.30 -10.08
N SER A 155 8.30 -10.13 -9.11
CA SER A 155 8.91 -10.07 -7.78
C SER A 155 10.39 -10.49 -7.84
N SER A 156 11.22 -9.84 -7.05
CA SER A 156 12.61 -10.27 -6.80
C SER A 156 12.75 -11.23 -5.61
N GLU A 157 11.63 -11.56 -4.96
CA GLU A 157 11.56 -12.44 -3.79
C GLU A 157 11.35 -13.89 -4.20
N SER A 158 12.37 -14.74 -4.03
CA SER A 158 12.30 -16.18 -4.35
C SER A 158 11.12 -16.87 -3.67
N ASN A 159 10.94 -16.65 -2.36
CA ASN A 159 9.86 -17.28 -1.59
C ASN A 159 8.44 -16.95 -2.09
N SER A 160 8.25 -15.82 -2.77
CA SER A 160 6.94 -15.43 -3.32
C SER A 160 6.77 -15.80 -4.78
N LYS A 161 7.86 -16.21 -5.47
CA LYS A 161 7.91 -16.42 -6.91
C LYS A 161 8.17 -17.86 -7.31
N ASP A 162 9.12 -18.54 -6.63
CA ASP A 162 9.54 -19.88 -7.00
C ASP A 162 8.38 -20.87 -6.81
N ASP A 163 8.29 -21.85 -7.71
CA ASP A 163 7.25 -22.89 -7.76
C ASP A 163 5.81 -22.43 -8.05
N PHE A 164 5.62 -21.12 -8.34
CA PHE A 164 4.29 -20.55 -8.70
C PHE A 164 4.16 -20.23 -10.20
N GLY A 165 5.09 -20.68 -11.03
CA GLY A 165 4.99 -20.53 -12.50
C GLY A 165 3.87 -21.34 -13.16
N PRO A 166 3.54 -21.09 -14.45
CA PRO A 166 4.26 -20.21 -15.38
C PRO A 166 4.02 -18.73 -15.12
N HIS A 167 5.08 -17.95 -15.28
CA HIS A 167 5.04 -16.51 -15.01
C HIS A 167 4.47 -15.69 -16.17
N THR A 168 3.74 -14.62 -15.84
CA THR A 168 3.21 -13.66 -16.81
C THR A 168 4.36 -12.86 -17.44
N PRO A 169 4.50 -12.84 -18.79
CA PRO A 169 5.57 -12.10 -19.47
C PRO A 169 5.30 -10.59 -19.57
N GLY A 170 6.33 -9.86 -20.07
CA GLY A 170 6.22 -8.45 -20.39
C GLY A 170 6.53 -7.53 -19.19
N PHE A 171 7.40 -7.98 -18.29
CA PHE A 171 7.95 -7.16 -17.21
C PHE A 171 9.46 -7.13 -17.27
N ILE A 172 10.03 -5.94 -17.05
CA ILE A 172 11.48 -5.69 -17.04
C ILE A 172 11.83 -5.13 -15.67
N SER A 173 12.66 -5.86 -14.91
CA SER A 173 13.10 -5.41 -13.58
C SER A 173 14.36 -4.56 -13.72
N VAL A 174 14.41 -3.43 -13.00
CA VAL A 174 15.55 -2.52 -12.95
C VAL A 174 15.92 -2.22 -11.49
N GLU A 175 17.16 -1.83 -11.26
CA GLU A 175 17.62 -1.40 -9.93
C GLU A 175 16.82 -0.18 -9.45
N PHE A 176 16.25 -0.28 -8.23
CA PHE A 176 15.54 0.82 -7.60
C PHE A 176 16.47 2.00 -7.30
N GLY A 177 16.08 3.19 -7.71
CA GLY A 177 16.92 4.40 -7.53
C GLY A 177 17.93 4.67 -8.64
N SER A 178 18.07 3.79 -9.63
CA SER A 178 18.96 3.97 -10.77
C SER A 178 18.23 4.58 -11.95
N THR A 179 18.43 5.89 -12.20
CA THR A 179 17.90 6.60 -13.38
C THR A 179 18.40 5.97 -14.67
N LYS A 180 19.70 5.60 -14.70
CA LYS A 180 20.32 4.98 -15.87
C LYS A 180 19.69 3.62 -16.19
N ALA A 181 19.41 2.79 -15.20
CA ALA A 181 18.79 1.49 -15.43
C ALA A 181 17.38 1.62 -16.03
N VAL A 182 16.63 2.65 -15.61
CA VAL A 182 15.31 2.96 -16.20
C VAL A 182 15.48 3.40 -17.65
N GLU A 183 16.41 4.33 -17.93
CA GLU A 183 16.64 4.86 -19.27
C GLU A 183 17.08 3.75 -20.25
N ASP A 184 18.00 2.87 -19.84
CA ASP A 184 18.50 1.76 -20.65
C ASP A 184 17.42 0.67 -20.92
N ALA A 185 16.41 0.56 -20.04
CA ALA A 185 15.31 -0.40 -20.16
C ALA A 185 14.15 0.09 -21.05
N ILE A 186 14.10 1.38 -21.38
CA ILE A 186 13.05 1.94 -22.25
C ILE A 186 13.23 1.42 -23.67
N THR A 187 12.14 0.89 -24.24
CA THR A 187 12.04 0.47 -25.64
C THR A 187 10.78 1.05 -26.28
N ASP A 188 10.61 0.89 -27.58
CA ASP A 188 9.36 1.25 -28.28
C ASP A 188 8.15 0.46 -27.76
N ASN A 189 8.38 -0.68 -27.12
CA ASN A 189 7.35 -1.54 -26.51
C ASN A 189 7.03 -1.16 -25.07
N THR A 190 7.76 -0.24 -24.45
CA THR A 190 7.50 0.15 -23.05
C THR A 190 6.19 0.90 -22.95
N ALA A 191 5.23 0.31 -22.22
CA ALA A 191 3.91 0.90 -21.96
C ALA A 191 3.95 1.81 -20.73
N ALA A 192 4.58 1.35 -19.66
CA ALA A 192 4.60 2.05 -18.38
C ALA A 192 5.84 1.69 -17.56
N VAL A 193 6.15 2.56 -16.59
CA VAL A 193 6.89 2.19 -15.38
C VAL A 193 5.87 2.02 -14.25
N LEU A 194 6.08 1.05 -13.37
CA LEU A 194 5.26 0.80 -12.19
C LEU A 194 6.18 0.70 -10.97
N PHE A 195 6.15 1.72 -10.13
CA PHE A 195 7.04 1.83 -8.97
C PHE A 195 6.29 2.21 -7.70
N GLU A 196 6.83 1.80 -6.54
CA GLU A 196 6.55 2.44 -5.27
C GLU A 196 7.41 3.72 -5.19
N PRO A 197 6.87 4.89 -4.78
CA PRO A 197 7.71 6.08 -4.59
C PRO A 197 8.70 5.94 -3.43
N VAL A 198 8.39 5.06 -2.48
CA VAL A 198 9.25 4.58 -1.39
C VAL A 198 8.93 3.10 -1.22
N GLN A 199 9.91 2.23 -1.26
CA GLN A 199 9.67 0.79 -1.10
C GLN A 199 9.36 0.46 0.37
N GLY A 200 8.12 0.04 0.63
CA GLY A 200 7.63 -0.21 1.98
C GLY A 200 8.17 -1.51 2.57
N GLU A 201 7.81 -2.63 1.98
CA GLU A 201 8.20 -3.98 2.42
C GLU A 201 9.72 -4.22 2.28
N GLY A 202 10.39 -3.46 1.43
CA GLY A 202 11.85 -3.45 1.32
C GLY A 202 12.57 -2.86 2.53
N GLY A 203 11.84 -2.26 3.48
CA GLY A 203 12.40 -1.63 4.69
C GLY A 203 12.33 -0.11 4.70
N ILE A 204 11.30 0.46 4.08
CA ILE A 204 11.09 1.91 3.94
C ILE A 204 12.30 2.55 3.24
N ILE A 205 12.60 2.03 2.05
CA ILE A 205 13.75 2.50 1.25
C ILE A 205 13.31 3.71 0.43
N GLU A 206 13.89 4.87 0.73
CA GLU A 206 13.71 6.08 -0.06
C GLU A 206 14.65 6.06 -1.27
N PRO A 207 14.18 6.47 -2.47
CA PRO A 207 15.07 6.59 -3.62
C PRO A 207 15.97 7.82 -3.49
N PRO A 208 17.05 7.95 -4.29
CA PRO A 208 17.82 9.18 -4.39
C PRO A 208 16.94 10.39 -4.67
N GLN A 209 17.34 11.56 -4.16
CA GLN A 209 16.51 12.77 -4.07
C GLN A 209 15.80 13.17 -5.37
N ASN A 210 16.43 13.04 -6.54
CA ASN A 210 15.87 13.46 -7.82
C ASN A 210 15.33 12.30 -8.68
N TRP A 211 15.43 11.08 -8.20
CA TRP A 211 15.12 9.90 -9.00
C TRP A 211 13.71 9.89 -9.59
N LEU A 212 12.70 10.19 -8.79
CA LEU A 212 11.30 10.23 -9.27
C LEU A 212 11.10 11.32 -10.34
N SER A 213 11.72 12.48 -10.20
CA SER A 213 11.63 13.54 -11.21
C SER A 213 12.39 13.20 -12.49
N ASP A 214 13.53 12.52 -12.37
CA ASP A 214 14.27 12.03 -13.53
C ASP A 214 13.48 10.96 -14.28
N VAL A 215 12.88 10.00 -13.56
CA VAL A 215 11.98 8.99 -14.15
C VAL A 215 10.78 9.64 -14.83
N ARG A 216 10.16 10.69 -14.21
CA ARG A 216 9.07 11.43 -14.87
C ARG A 216 9.52 12.01 -16.20
N ASN A 217 10.68 12.66 -16.23
CA ASN A 217 11.24 13.22 -17.46
C ASN A 217 11.52 12.15 -18.53
N ILE A 218 12.03 10.98 -18.15
CA ILE A 218 12.25 9.86 -19.06
C ILE A 218 10.91 9.38 -19.64
N CYS A 219 9.89 9.20 -18.80
CA CYS A 219 8.56 8.79 -19.24
C CYS A 219 7.94 9.80 -20.22
N ASP A 220 8.02 11.10 -19.94
CA ASP A 220 7.50 12.16 -20.81
C ASP A 220 8.16 12.15 -22.20
N LYS A 221 9.48 12.01 -22.24
CA LYS A 221 10.25 11.99 -23.50
C LYS A 221 9.90 10.78 -24.38
N ASN A 222 9.52 9.66 -23.78
CA ASN A 222 9.33 8.39 -24.48
C ASN A 222 7.86 7.98 -24.61
N ASN A 223 6.92 8.86 -24.24
CA ASN A 223 5.49 8.54 -24.23
C ASN A 223 5.21 7.22 -23.46
N VAL A 224 5.69 7.15 -22.22
CA VAL A 224 5.56 6.01 -21.30
C VAL A 224 4.78 6.46 -20.09
N LEU A 225 3.79 5.69 -19.64
CA LEU A 225 3.01 6.02 -18.46
C LEU A 225 3.87 5.84 -17.20
N MET A 226 3.87 6.83 -16.31
CA MET A 226 4.40 6.70 -14.96
C MET A 226 3.25 6.33 -14.01
N ILE A 227 3.28 5.11 -13.48
CA ILE A 227 2.29 4.61 -12.53
C ILE A 227 2.96 4.44 -11.17
N LEU A 228 2.40 5.07 -10.14
CA LEU A 228 2.92 4.96 -8.79
C LEU A 228 1.96 4.18 -7.89
N ASP A 229 2.52 3.19 -7.21
CA ASP A 229 1.83 2.43 -6.18
C ASP A 229 2.01 3.12 -4.82
N GLU A 230 0.97 3.79 -4.40
CA GLU A 230 0.88 4.46 -3.10
C GLU A 230 -0.12 3.77 -2.15
N VAL A 231 -0.29 2.49 -2.30
CA VAL A 231 -1.14 1.69 -1.41
C VAL A 231 -0.67 1.79 0.04
N GLN A 232 0.64 1.87 0.28
CA GLN A 232 1.21 1.98 1.63
C GLN A 232 1.68 3.39 1.97
N SER A 233 2.25 4.11 1.03
CA SER A 233 2.86 5.42 1.22
C SER A 233 1.88 6.60 1.17
N GLY A 234 0.73 6.41 0.55
CA GLY A 234 -0.26 7.46 0.32
C GLY A 234 -1.12 7.80 1.53
N LEU A 235 -2.08 8.69 1.28
CA LEU A 235 -3.14 9.08 2.23
C LEU A 235 -2.59 9.61 3.57
N GLY A 236 -1.58 10.48 3.48
CA GLY A 236 -1.03 11.18 4.63
C GLY A 236 0.13 10.47 5.35
N ARG A 237 0.45 9.22 5.02
CA ARG A 237 1.45 8.42 5.74
C ARG A 237 2.82 9.09 5.84
N THR A 238 3.26 9.77 4.77
CA THR A 238 4.57 10.43 4.68
C THR A 238 4.55 11.91 5.09
N GLY A 239 3.43 12.41 5.64
CA GLY A 239 3.26 13.83 6.00
C GLY A 239 2.90 14.74 4.84
N LYS A 240 2.64 14.18 3.65
CA LYS A 240 1.94 14.78 2.52
C LYS A 240 0.79 13.88 2.12
N LEU A 241 -0.17 14.37 1.32
CA LEU A 241 -1.29 13.53 0.88
C LEU A 241 -0.77 12.31 0.15
N PHE A 242 0.21 12.49 -0.74
CA PHE A 242 0.90 11.44 -1.49
C PHE A 242 2.42 11.58 -1.40
N ALA A 243 3.13 10.45 -1.41
CA ALA A 243 4.59 10.44 -1.33
C ALA A 243 5.25 11.10 -2.56
N PHE A 244 4.65 10.99 -3.75
CA PHE A 244 5.19 11.64 -4.95
C PHE A 244 5.24 13.17 -4.87
N GLU A 245 4.44 13.78 -3.99
CA GLU A 245 4.44 15.23 -3.78
C GLU A 245 5.77 15.73 -3.18
N HIS A 246 6.55 14.86 -2.53
CA HIS A 246 7.89 15.20 -2.05
C HIS A 246 8.87 15.48 -3.21
N ALA A 247 8.64 14.87 -4.37
CA ALA A 247 9.43 15.08 -5.57
C ALA A 247 8.85 16.16 -6.51
N ASN A 248 7.72 16.79 -6.15
CA ASN A 248 7.00 17.78 -6.95
C ASN A 248 6.70 17.30 -8.38
N ILE A 249 6.35 16.03 -8.53
CA ILE A 249 5.93 15.40 -9.79
C ILE A 249 4.45 15.05 -9.76
N ARG A 250 3.93 14.67 -10.92
CA ARG A 250 2.62 14.05 -11.06
C ARG A 250 2.72 12.79 -11.92
N PRO A 251 2.31 11.61 -11.40
CA PRO A 251 2.24 10.40 -12.20
C PRO A 251 1.02 10.42 -13.16
N ASP A 252 1.06 9.56 -14.18
CA ASP A 252 -0.07 9.32 -15.08
C ASP A 252 -1.11 8.37 -14.48
N GLY A 253 -0.67 7.52 -13.57
CA GLY A 253 -1.52 6.60 -12.83
C GLY A 253 -1.15 6.52 -11.36
N LEU A 254 -2.16 6.41 -10.49
CA LEU A 254 -1.99 6.32 -9.05
C LEU A 254 -2.81 5.14 -8.50
N ILE A 255 -2.17 4.31 -7.70
CA ILE A 255 -2.80 3.17 -7.04
C ILE A 255 -2.91 3.47 -5.55
N LEU A 256 -4.12 3.35 -4.99
CA LEU A 256 -4.39 3.56 -3.57
C LEU A 256 -5.11 2.35 -2.97
N GLY A 257 -4.93 2.14 -1.67
CA GLY A 257 -5.58 1.06 -0.91
C GLY A 257 -5.38 1.25 0.59
N LYS A 258 -5.29 0.17 1.34
CA LYS A 258 -5.01 0.16 2.79
C LYS A 258 -5.82 1.21 3.57
N ALA A 259 -5.22 2.36 3.92
CA ALA A 259 -5.87 3.45 4.65
C ALA A 259 -7.18 3.95 4.01
N LEU A 260 -7.35 3.76 2.69
CA LEU A 260 -8.57 4.11 1.98
C LEU A 260 -9.81 3.38 2.55
N GLY A 261 -9.62 2.17 3.04
CA GLY A 261 -10.66 1.38 3.71
C GLY A 261 -10.85 1.69 5.20
N GLY A 262 -10.12 2.68 5.75
CA GLY A 262 -10.25 3.14 7.12
C GLY A 262 -10.02 2.08 8.21
N GLY A 263 -9.43 0.93 7.86
CA GLY A 263 -9.29 -0.22 8.76
C GLY A 263 -10.55 -1.08 8.90
N PHE A 264 -11.61 -0.81 8.12
CA PHE A 264 -12.90 -1.51 8.19
C PHE A 264 -13.19 -2.38 6.98
N MET A 265 -12.90 -1.86 5.78
CA MET A 265 -13.22 -2.55 4.53
C MET A 265 -12.00 -2.61 3.62
N PRO A 266 -11.79 -3.72 2.91
CA PRO A 266 -10.85 -3.74 1.81
C PRO A 266 -11.40 -2.85 0.68
N VAL A 267 -10.76 -1.71 0.46
CA VAL A 267 -11.04 -0.78 -0.65
C VAL A 267 -9.74 -0.35 -1.27
N SER A 268 -9.70 -0.40 -2.59
CA SER A 268 -8.60 0.11 -3.39
C SER A 268 -9.11 0.80 -4.65
N VAL A 269 -8.24 1.50 -5.34
CA VAL A 269 -8.60 2.22 -6.57
C VAL A 269 -7.36 2.42 -7.44
N PHE A 270 -7.56 2.34 -8.74
CA PHE A 270 -6.63 2.87 -9.73
C PHE A 270 -7.19 4.16 -10.30
N LEU A 271 -6.41 5.22 -10.27
CA LEU A 271 -6.73 6.55 -10.80
C LEU A 271 -5.85 6.86 -11.99
N SER A 272 -6.43 7.48 -13.02
CA SER A 272 -5.68 7.94 -14.19
C SER A 272 -6.48 8.96 -14.99
N SER A 273 -5.90 9.40 -16.12
CA SER A 273 -6.57 10.24 -17.09
C SER A 273 -7.69 9.49 -17.82
N LYS A 274 -8.56 10.25 -18.46
CA LYS A 274 -9.57 9.71 -19.37
C LYS A 274 -8.92 8.99 -20.56
N ASP A 275 -7.79 9.48 -21.08
CA ASP A 275 -7.06 8.82 -22.15
C ASP A 275 -6.66 7.38 -21.83
N VAL A 276 -6.28 7.11 -20.60
CA VAL A 276 -5.91 5.76 -20.13
C VAL A 276 -7.15 4.91 -19.86
N LEU A 277 -8.12 5.44 -19.09
CA LEU A 277 -9.25 4.64 -18.58
C LEU A 277 -10.44 4.51 -19.53
N GLN A 278 -10.56 5.33 -20.59
CA GLN A 278 -11.63 5.23 -21.58
C GLN A 278 -11.70 3.88 -22.29
N TRP A 279 -10.61 3.14 -22.30
CA TRP A 279 -10.52 1.82 -22.92
C TRP A 279 -11.08 0.69 -22.04
N MET A 280 -11.42 0.98 -20.79
CA MET A 280 -12.07 0.01 -19.89
C MET A 280 -13.57 -0.07 -20.17
N ASN A 281 -13.91 -0.77 -21.26
CA ASN A 281 -15.28 -0.93 -21.76
C ASN A 281 -16.06 -2.01 -20.98
N PRO A 282 -17.40 -2.01 -21.02
CA PRO A 282 -18.22 -3.06 -20.42
C PRO A 282 -17.75 -4.47 -20.78
N GLY A 283 -17.64 -5.33 -19.77
CA GLY A 283 -17.16 -6.71 -19.91
C GLY A 283 -15.64 -6.89 -19.96
N SER A 284 -14.85 -5.82 -20.04
CA SER A 284 -13.38 -5.94 -20.15
C SER A 284 -12.67 -6.11 -18.82
N HIS A 285 -13.25 -5.59 -17.76
CA HIS A 285 -12.70 -5.63 -16.40
C HIS A 285 -13.80 -5.35 -15.37
N GLY A 286 -13.64 -5.90 -14.16
CA GLY A 286 -14.61 -5.67 -13.10
C GLY A 286 -14.33 -6.52 -11.86
N SER A 287 -15.13 -6.28 -10.83
CA SER A 287 -15.13 -7.01 -9.57
C SER A 287 -16.54 -6.99 -9.01
N THR A 288 -16.95 -8.08 -8.36
CA THR A 288 -18.27 -8.14 -7.69
C THR A 288 -18.36 -7.11 -6.56
N PHE A 289 -17.29 -6.93 -5.80
CA PHE A 289 -17.26 -6.03 -4.65
C PHE A 289 -16.62 -4.66 -4.94
N GLY A 290 -15.90 -4.49 -6.04
CA GLY A 290 -15.25 -3.22 -6.38
C GLY A 290 -16.27 -2.10 -6.56
N GLY A 291 -16.19 -1.06 -5.70
CA GLY A 291 -17.13 0.07 -5.66
C GLY A 291 -18.49 -0.26 -5.03
N ASN A 292 -18.54 -1.26 -4.15
CA ASN A 292 -19.76 -1.57 -3.39
C ASN A 292 -20.18 -0.40 -2.48
N PRO A 293 -21.48 -0.30 -2.12
CA PRO A 293 -21.99 0.80 -1.33
C PRO A 293 -21.31 1.02 0.01
N LEU A 294 -21.07 -0.06 0.77
CA LEU A 294 -20.44 0.03 2.08
C LEU A 294 -18.98 0.50 1.98
N GLY A 295 -18.20 -0.12 1.09
CA GLY A 295 -16.81 0.28 0.85
C GLY A 295 -16.69 1.71 0.32
N SER A 296 -17.61 2.13 -0.57
CA SER A 296 -17.64 3.50 -1.12
C SER A 296 -17.93 4.54 -0.04
N ALA A 297 -18.89 4.28 0.86
CA ALA A 297 -19.23 5.18 1.95
C ALA A 297 -18.05 5.34 2.93
N ILE A 298 -17.40 4.22 3.29
CA ILE A 298 -16.21 4.22 4.16
C ILE A 298 -15.05 4.94 3.50
N ALA A 299 -14.73 4.62 2.25
CA ALA A 299 -13.62 5.24 1.54
C ALA A 299 -13.80 6.77 1.43
N LYS A 300 -15.01 7.22 1.09
CA LYS A 300 -15.33 8.65 1.06
C LYS A 300 -15.06 9.31 2.42
N ARG A 301 -15.57 8.72 3.52
CA ARG A 301 -15.38 9.27 4.86
C ARG A 301 -13.91 9.23 5.30
N SER A 302 -13.18 8.17 4.99
CA SER A 302 -11.74 8.07 5.26
C SER A 302 -10.95 9.22 4.60
N LEU A 303 -11.29 9.56 3.36
CA LEU A 303 -10.67 10.68 2.64
C LEU A 303 -10.98 12.03 3.29
N GLU A 304 -12.23 12.27 3.68
CA GLU A 304 -12.67 13.53 4.32
C GLU A 304 -11.93 13.75 5.64
N LEU A 305 -11.81 12.73 6.47
CA LEU A 305 -11.16 12.79 7.78
C LEU A 305 -9.67 13.19 7.70
N LEU A 306 -8.98 12.90 6.59
CA LEU A 306 -7.58 13.30 6.42
C LEU A 306 -7.39 14.82 6.58
N TYR A 307 -8.36 15.61 6.09
CA TYR A 307 -8.32 17.07 6.17
C TYR A 307 -9.07 17.60 7.40
N GLU A 308 -10.26 17.06 7.69
CA GLU A 308 -11.09 17.53 8.79
C GLU A 308 -10.40 17.42 10.15
N GLU A 309 -9.60 16.38 10.34
CA GLU A 309 -8.85 16.14 11.58
C GLU A 309 -7.35 16.48 11.48
N GLY A 310 -6.91 17.04 10.35
CA GLY A 310 -5.52 17.45 10.15
C GLY A 310 -4.52 16.29 10.22
N LEU A 311 -4.94 15.06 9.83
CA LEU A 311 -4.13 13.85 9.99
C LEU A 311 -2.83 13.88 9.19
N ILE A 312 -2.83 14.53 8.03
CA ILE A 312 -1.64 14.68 7.18
C ILE A 312 -0.57 15.50 7.90
N GLU A 313 -0.97 16.66 8.46
CA GLU A 313 -0.05 17.54 9.18
C GLU A 313 0.42 16.90 10.49
N ASN A 314 -0.48 16.21 11.20
CA ASN A 314 -0.12 15.42 12.38
C ASN A 314 0.95 14.37 12.04
N SER A 315 0.80 13.65 10.94
CA SER A 315 1.82 12.69 10.47
C SER A 315 3.17 13.36 10.22
N ARG A 316 3.19 14.55 9.62
CA ARG A 316 4.42 15.31 9.39
C ARG A 316 5.09 15.71 10.71
N ILE A 317 4.35 16.36 11.61
CA ILE A 317 4.89 16.89 12.89
C ILE A 317 5.37 15.74 13.80
N MET A 318 4.51 14.74 13.98
CA MET A 318 4.82 13.63 14.87
C MET A 318 5.91 12.72 14.30
N GLY A 319 5.96 12.60 12.97
CA GLY A 319 7.02 11.87 12.27
C GLY A 319 8.39 12.52 12.48
N GLU A 320 8.48 13.85 12.32
CA GLU A 320 9.70 14.61 12.59
C GLU A 320 10.13 14.49 14.07
N TYR A 321 9.17 14.64 14.99
CA TYR A 321 9.42 14.47 16.41
C TYR A 321 9.98 13.08 16.73
N PHE A 322 9.33 12.03 16.20
CA PHE A 322 9.74 10.65 16.45
C PHE A 322 11.12 10.34 15.85
N LYS A 323 11.36 10.75 14.60
CA LYS A 323 12.67 10.59 13.93
C LYS A 323 13.78 11.26 14.72
N ASN A 324 13.59 12.52 15.13
CA ASN A 324 14.56 13.25 15.92
C ASN A 324 14.81 12.61 17.29
N SER A 325 13.76 12.12 17.95
CA SER A 325 13.89 11.42 19.23
C SER A 325 14.70 10.13 19.10
N LEU A 326 14.49 9.35 18.03
CA LEU A 326 15.29 8.15 17.76
C LEU A 326 16.77 8.48 17.51
N LEU A 327 17.06 9.54 16.74
CA LEU A 327 18.42 9.99 16.47
C LEU A 327 19.13 10.48 17.74
N GLN A 328 18.40 11.14 18.65
CA GLN A 328 18.95 11.61 19.94
C GLN A 328 19.30 10.49 20.91
N LEU A 329 18.80 9.28 20.73
CA LEU A 329 19.19 8.13 21.58
C LEU A 329 20.69 7.82 21.50
N ASN A 330 21.36 8.23 20.41
CA ASN A 330 22.78 7.94 20.17
C ASN A 330 23.17 6.47 20.44
N SER A 331 22.24 5.57 20.11
CA SER A 331 22.40 4.15 20.39
C SER A 331 23.29 3.49 19.36
N LYS A 332 24.27 2.70 19.82
CA LYS A 332 25.13 1.88 18.95
C LYS A 332 24.36 0.78 18.19
N ILE A 333 23.15 0.47 18.64
CA ILE A 333 22.28 -0.54 18.02
C ILE A 333 21.64 0.03 16.76
N ILE A 334 21.34 1.33 16.72
CA ILE A 334 20.71 1.99 15.59
C ILE A 334 21.78 2.38 14.57
N LYS A 335 21.71 1.82 13.39
CA LYS A 335 22.61 2.10 12.27
C LYS A 335 22.10 3.27 11.43
N GLU A 336 20.79 3.29 11.18
CA GLU A 336 20.13 4.33 10.40
C GLU A 336 18.68 4.53 10.84
N VAL A 337 18.17 5.76 10.72
CA VAL A 337 16.73 6.09 10.82
C VAL A 337 16.33 6.81 9.53
N ARG A 338 15.48 6.20 8.71
CA ARG A 338 15.03 6.71 7.42
C ARG A 338 13.51 6.84 7.36
N GLY A 339 13.00 7.46 6.33
CA GLY A 339 11.57 7.65 6.08
C GLY A 339 11.07 9.04 6.40
N LYS A 340 9.77 9.27 6.14
CA LYS A 340 9.07 10.55 6.25
C LYS A 340 7.72 10.37 6.95
N GLY A 341 7.26 11.42 7.62
CA GLY A 341 6.01 11.38 8.38
C GLY A 341 6.04 10.27 9.43
N LEU A 342 4.90 9.68 9.72
CA LEU A 342 4.78 8.53 10.62
C LEU A 342 5.03 7.19 9.88
N TRP A 343 6.03 7.17 9.01
CA TRP A 343 6.50 5.99 8.31
C TRP A 343 8.02 5.94 8.34
N LEU A 344 8.54 5.38 9.41
CA LEU A 344 9.98 5.35 9.70
C LEU A 344 10.50 3.91 9.72
N GLY A 345 11.64 3.71 9.06
CA GLY A 345 12.45 2.51 9.17
C GLY A 345 13.65 2.75 10.10
N VAL A 346 13.87 1.83 11.02
CA VAL A 346 15.04 1.86 11.93
C VAL A 346 15.91 0.65 11.61
N GLU A 347 17.03 0.90 10.95
CA GLU A 347 18.00 -0.15 10.67
C GLU A 347 18.83 -0.48 11.92
N ILE A 348 18.82 -1.74 12.27
CA ILE A 348 19.51 -2.25 13.46
C ILE A 348 20.81 -2.91 13.04
N ASP A 349 21.91 -2.63 13.76
CA ASP A 349 23.18 -3.30 13.53
C ASP A 349 23.10 -4.77 14.04
N PRO A 350 23.15 -5.77 13.12
CA PRO A 350 23.02 -7.16 13.50
C PRO A 350 24.14 -7.69 14.41
N LYS A 351 25.23 -6.93 14.56
CA LYS A 351 26.30 -7.27 15.50
C LYS A 351 25.83 -7.21 16.97
N PHE A 352 24.78 -6.43 17.27
CA PHE A 352 24.26 -6.27 18.62
C PHE A 352 22.98 -7.08 18.84
N ILE A 353 22.04 -7.02 17.89
CA ILE A 353 20.75 -7.71 17.97
C ILE A 353 20.14 -7.80 16.55
N SER A 354 19.41 -8.87 16.27
CA SER A 354 18.61 -8.94 15.04
C SER A 354 17.34 -8.08 15.16
N GLY A 355 16.82 -7.56 14.04
CA GLY A 355 15.53 -6.85 14.01
C GLY A 355 14.39 -7.68 14.61
N LYS A 356 14.38 -8.97 14.30
CA LYS A 356 13.41 -9.93 14.83
C LYS A 356 13.48 -10.10 16.36
N ASP A 357 14.66 -10.18 16.92
CA ASP A 357 14.81 -10.31 18.38
C ASP A 357 14.51 -9.00 19.09
N LEU A 358 14.81 -7.86 18.46
CA LEU A 358 14.38 -6.56 18.94
C LEU A 358 12.85 -6.46 18.96
N SER A 359 12.16 -6.90 17.89
CA SER A 359 10.69 -6.91 17.86
C SER A 359 10.09 -7.74 19.00
N LYS A 360 10.69 -8.89 19.33
CA LYS A 360 10.27 -9.69 20.51
C LYS A 360 10.51 -8.97 21.84
N LEU A 361 11.60 -8.20 21.95
CA LEU A 361 11.87 -7.39 23.16
C LEU A 361 10.88 -6.23 23.27
N LEU A 362 10.54 -5.58 22.15
CA LEU A 362 9.52 -4.52 22.10
C LEU A 362 8.16 -5.06 22.51
N LEU A 363 7.76 -6.25 22.01
CA LEU A 363 6.53 -6.92 22.42
C LEU A 363 6.47 -7.14 23.94
N LYS A 364 7.58 -7.60 24.57
CA LYS A 364 7.67 -7.76 26.03
C LYS A 364 7.48 -6.45 26.79
N ASN A 365 7.76 -5.31 26.14
CA ASN A 365 7.58 -3.96 26.69
C ASN A 365 6.27 -3.31 26.15
N CYS A 366 5.29 -4.10 25.77
CA CYS A 366 3.97 -3.65 25.33
C CYS A 366 3.99 -2.75 24.09
N LEU A 367 4.93 -2.98 23.17
CA LEU A 367 5.08 -2.26 21.93
C LEU A 367 4.96 -3.24 20.76
N LEU A 368 3.89 -3.11 19.95
CA LEU A 368 3.72 -3.94 18.76
C LEU A 368 4.47 -3.31 17.58
N TYR A 369 5.53 -3.99 17.18
CA TYR A 369 6.30 -3.67 15.99
C TYR A 369 6.83 -4.95 15.37
N THR A 370 6.89 -5.01 14.06
CA THR A 370 7.51 -6.15 13.35
C THR A 370 8.69 -5.65 12.52
N SER A 371 9.66 -6.53 12.25
CA SER A 371 10.60 -6.26 11.16
C SER A 371 9.78 -6.17 9.87
N PRO A 372 10.05 -5.18 8.99
CA PRO A 372 9.39 -5.11 7.71
C PRO A 372 9.83 -6.30 6.88
N SER A 373 8.87 -7.00 6.34
CA SER A 373 9.08 -8.06 5.38
C SER A 373 9.09 -9.50 5.90
N PRO A 374 8.46 -10.41 5.18
CA PRO A 374 8.69 -11.84 5.27
C PRO A 374 10.12 -12.28 4.87
N ARG A 375 11.02 -11.33 4.61
CA ARG A 375 12.43 -11.57 4.27
C ARG A 375 13.30 -12.04 5.44
N ASP A 376 12.82 -11.93 6.67
CA ASP A 376 13.58 -12.29 7.86
C ASP A 376 13.18 -13.64 8.43
#